data_554d02915641c5821793edd50aba9021
#
_entry.id   554d02915641c5821793edd50aba9021
#
_cell.length_a   1.000
_cell.length_b   1.000
_cell.length_c   1.000
_cell.angle_alpha   90.00
_cell.angle_beta   90.00
_cell.angle_gamma   90.00
#
_symmetry.space_group_name_H-M   'P 1'
#
loop_
_entity.id
_entity.type
_entity.pdbx_description
1 polymer ?
#
loop_
_entity_poly.entity_id
_entity_poly.type
_entity_poly.pdbx_seq_one_letter_code
_entity_poly.pdbx_strand_id
1 'polypeptide(L)'
;MNIMDYQVKAKRTINRDLQDDERISELVFGVNGEIGEVTELLKKSIYHGHPLEIKKLAEEIGDVMWYLTNIATLYGIPMTYILDENIKKLNERYPDGYSNEKSINRKEK
;
A
#
# COMPACT_ATOMS: atom_id res chain seq x y z
N MET A 1 -4.66 -16.60 -5.87
CA MET A 1 -4.95 -15.30 -6.51
C MET A 1 -3.65 -14.55 -6.71
N ASN A 2 -3.41 -14.05 -7.92
CA ASN A 2 -2.24 -13.22 -8.18
C ASN A 2 -2.62 -11.74 -8.11
N ILE A 3 -1.62 -10.86 -8.22
CA ILE A 3 -1.84 -9.42 -8.05
C ILE A 3 -2.76 -8.81 -9.13
N MET A 4 -2.72 -9.34 -10.34
CA MET A 4 -3.59 -8.86 -11.42
C MET A 4 -5.05 -9.26 -11.18
N ASP A 5 -5.27 -10.48 -10.70
CA ASP A 5 -6.61 -10.92 -10.28
C ASP A 5 -7.13 -10.04 -9.15
N TYR A 6 -6.26 -9.73 -8.19
CA TYR A 6 -6.62 -8.84 -7.10
C TYR A 6 -7.04 -7.47 -7.61
N GLN A 7 -6.26 -6.90 -8.54
CA GLN A 7 -6.57 -5.57 -9.09
C GLN A 7 -7.94 -5.54 -9.78
N VAL A 8 -8.25 -6.57 -10.55
CA VAL A 8 -9.56 -6.69 -11.21
C VAL A 8 -10.68 -6.77 -10.17
N LYS A 9 -10.50 -7.61 -9.14
CA LYS A 9 -11.51 -7.80 -8.10
C LYS A 9 -11.69 -6.55 -7.23
N ALA A 10 -10.61 -5.88 -6.89
CA ALA A 10 -10.66 -4.65 -6.10
C ALA A 10 -11.43 -3.54 -6.83
N LYS A 11 -11.27 -3.44 -8.14
CA LYS A 11 -11.98 -2.45 -8.94
C LYS A 11 -13.50 -2.57 -8.84
N ARG A 12 -14.01 -3.78 -8.63
CA ARG A 12 -15.47 -4.03 -8.58
C ARG A 12 -16.16 -3.29 -7.44
N THR A 13 -15.43 -2.90 -6.41
CA THR A 13 -16.01 -2.25 -5.23
C THR A 13 -15.73 -0.75 -5.15
N ILE A 14 -15.19 -0.16 -6.22
CA ILE A 14 -15.05 1.31 -6.31
C ILE A 14 -16.44 1.95 -6.37
N ASN A 15 -16.61 3.08 -5.69
CA ASN A 15 -17.84 3.86 -5.75
C ASN A 15 -17.97 4.52 -7.12
N ARG A 16 -18.89 4.02 -7.94
CA ARG A 16 -19.08 4.49 -9.31
C ARG A 16 -19.97 5.74 -9.42
N ASP A 17 -20.58 6.15 -8.32
CA ASP A 17 -21.47 7.30 -8.31
C ASP A 17 -20.71 8.63 -8.22
N LEU A 18 -19.42 8.57 -7.89
CA LEU A 18 -18.58 9.75 -7.78
C LEU A 18 -17.96 10.15 -9.12
N GLN A 19 -17.68 11.44 -9.29
CA GLN A 19 -16.88 11.92 -10.40
C GLN A 19 -15.43 11.51 -10.19
N ASP A 20 -14.60 11.55 -11.26
CA ASP A 20 -13.23 11.06 -11.21
C ASP A 20 -12.38 11.73 -10.13
N ASP A 21 -12.44 13.05 -10.03
CA ASP A 21 -11.68 13.81 -9.04
C ASP A 21 -12.16 13.54 -7.61
N GLU A 22 -13.46 13.36 -7.42
CA GLU A 22 -14.04 12.98 -6.13
C GLU A 22 -13.61 11.56 -5.75
N ARG A 23 -13.57 10.66 -6.72
CA ARG A 23 -13.17 9.27 -6.52
C ARG A 23 -11.70 9.18 -6.08
N ILE A 24 -10.83 9.96 -6.72
CA ILE A 24 -9.42 10.06 -6.32
C ILE A 24 -9.30 10.58 -4.90
N SER A 25 -10.01 11.66 -4.58
CA SER A 25 -9.98 12.25 -3.24
C SER A 25 -10.45 11.26 -2.17
N GLU A 26 -11.53 10.53 -2.44
CA GLU A 26 -12.02 9.50 -1.51
C GLU A 26 -10.95 8.45 -1.23
N LEU A 27 -10.28 7.98 -2.29
CA LEU A 27 -9.24 6.96 -2.13
C LEU A 27 -8.02 7.48 -1.36
N VAL A 28 -7.60 8.70 -1.62
CA VAL A 28 -6.46 9.32 -0.92
C VAL A 28 -6.78 9.53 0.56
N PHE A 29 -7.95 10.05 0.89
CA PHE A 29 -8.38 10.20 2.28
C PHE A 29 -8.51 8.83 2.95
N GLY A 30 -9.06 7.86 2.22
CA GLY A 30 -9.25 6.50 2.74
C GLY A 30 -7.94 5.81 3.09
N VAL A 31 -6.93 5.88 2.22
CA VAL A 31 -5.65 5.23 2.49
C VAL A 31 -4.98 5.83 3.73
N ASN A 32 -5.05 7.15 3.90
CA ASN A 32 -4.48 7.80 5.08
C ASN A 32 -5.20 7.37 6.35
N GLY A 33 -6.52 7.23 6.29
CA GLY A 33 -7.30 6.72 7.41
C GLY A 33 -6.92 5.30 7.79
N GLU A 34 -6.78 4.41 6.81
CA GLU A 34 -6.43 3.01 7.06
C GLU A 34 -4.99 2.85 7.57
N ILE A 35 -4.05 3.66 7.08
CA ILE A 35 -2.69 3.68 7.63
C ILE A 35 -2.74 4.09 9.10
N GLY A 36 -3.61 5.05 9.45
CA GLY A 36 -3.84 5.44 10.83
C GLY A 36 -4.35 4.29 11.70
N GLU A 37 -5.24 3.45 11.16
CA GLU A 37 -5.74 2.27 11.87
C GLU A 37 -4.62 1.25 12.13
N VAL A 38 -3.75 1.02 11.15
CA VAL A 38 -2.56 0.17 11.36
C VAL A 38 -1.68 0.74 12.46
N THR A 39 -1.43 2.03 12.42
CA THR A 39 -0.62 2.73 13.41
C THR A 39 -1.19 2.57 14.82
N GLU A 40 -2.51 2.74 14.97
CA GLU A 40 -3.18 2.61 16.27
C GLU A 40 -3.05 1.22 16.86
N LEU A 41 -3.26 0.19 16.03
CA LEU A 41 -3.11 -1.20 16.47
C LEU A 41 -1.70 -1.48 17.02
N LEU A 42 -0.68 -1.04 16.27
CA LEU A 42 0.71 -1.25 16.66
C LEU A 42 1.10 -0.43 17.89
N LYS A 43 0.66 0.82 17.95
CA LYS A 43 0.92 1.70 19.09
C LYS A 43 0.36 1.09 20.39
N LYS A 44 -0.88 0.64 20.35
CA LYS A 44 -1.52 0.03 21.51
C LYS A 44 -0.83 -1.25 21.95
N SER A 45 -0.35 -2.05 21.02
CA SER A 45 0.38 -3.27 21.33
C SER A 45 1.76 -2.96 21.92
N ILE A 46 2.50 -2.05 21.32
CA ILE A 46 3.89 -1.78 21.71
C ILE A 46 3.96 -0.96 23.00
N TYR A 47 3.09 0.04 23.17
CA TYR A 47 3.22 1.02 24.24
C TYR A 47 2.12 0.95 25.31
N HIS A 48 1.01 0.30 25.03
CA HIS A 48 -0.15 0.30 25.94
C HIS A 48 -0.59 -1.10 26.41
N GLY A 49 0.25 -2.10 26.15
CA GLY A 49 0.02 -3.45 26.67
C GLY A 49 -1.15 -4.22 26.08
N HIS A 50 -1.73 -3.74 24.96
CA HIS A 50 -2.79 -4.48 24.29
C HIS A 50 -2.22 -5.67 23.53
N PRO A 51 -2.85 -6.86 23.56
CA PRO A 51 -2.41 -7.95 22.70
C PRO A 51 -2.62 -7.56 21.23
N LEU A 52 -1.64 -7.90 20.39
CA LEU A 52 -1.74 -7.65 18.95
C LEU A 52 -2.57 -8.77 18.31
N GLU A 53 -3.71 -8.40 17.75
CA GLU A 53 -4.56 -9.30 16.99
C GLU A 53 -4.09 -9.34 15.54
N ILE A 54 -3.38 -10.41 15.16
CA ILE A 54 -2.80 -10.55 13.82
C ILE A 54 -3.87 -10.51 12.73
N LYS A 55 -5.04 -11.12 12.98
CA LYS A 55 -6.13 -11.09 12.03
C LYS A 55 -6.60 -9.65 11.74
N LYS A 56 -6.72 -8.85 12.79
CA LYS A 56 -7.12 -7.44 12.66
C LYS A 56 -6.08 -6.64 11.90
N LEU A 57 -4.80 -6.86 12.21
CA LEU A 57 -3.71 -6.21 11.48
C LEU A 57 -3.74 -6.57 10.00
N ALA A 58 -3.95 -7.85 9.68
CA ALA A 58 -4.05 -8.30 8.29
C ALA A 58 -5.22 -7.64 7.56
N GLU A 59 -6.37 -7.50 8.23
CA GLU A 59 -7.54 -6.81 7.64
C GLU A 59 -7.22 -5.35 7.31
N GLU A 60 -6.58 -4.63 8.22
CA GLU A 60 -6.23 -3.23 8.00
C GLU A 60 -5.18 -3.06 6.89
N ILE A 61 -4.20 -3.96 6.82
CA ILE A 61 -3.23 -3.96 5.72
C ILE A 61 -3.93 -4.20 4.39
N GLY A 62 -4.89 -5.14 4.36
CA GLY A 62 -5.70 -5.39 3.17
C GLY A 62 -6.46 -4.15 2.72
N ASP A 63 -7.03 -3.40 3.66
CA ASP A 63 -7.74 -2.17 3.35
C ASP A 63 -6.79 -1.12 2.74
N VAL A 64 -5.58 -0.98 3.26
CA VAL A 64 -4.56 -0.10 2.67
C VAL A 64 -4.26 -0.52 1.23
N MET A 65 -4.07 -1.83 1.00
CA MET A 65 -3.80 -2.36 -0.34
C MET A 65 -4.95 -2.08 -1.30
N TRP A 66 -6.19 -2.20 -0.83
CA TRP A 66 -7.37 -1.92 -1.65
C TRP A 66 -7.35 -0.46 -2.16
N TYR A 67 -7.12 0.49 -1.25
CA TYR A 67 -7.06 1.90 -1.62
C TYR A 67 -5.93 2.19 -2.60
N LEU A 68 -4.71 1.71 -2.33
CA LEU A 68 -3.56 1.94 -3.20
C LEU A 68 -3.76 1.31 -4.58
N THR A 69 -4.27 0.09 -4.61
CA THR A 69 -4.51 -0.62 -5.87
C THR A 69 -5.54 0.11 -6.72
N ASN A 70 -6.59 0.64 -6.11
CA ASN A 70 -7.61 1.36 -6.85
C ASN A 70 -7.15 2.74 -7.31
N ILE A 71 -6.25 3.39 -6.59
CA ILE A 71 -5.59 4.61 -7.09
C ILE A 71 -4.84 4.27 -8.38
N ALA A 72 -4.05 3.19 -8.39
CA ALA A 72 -3.34 2.74 -9.57
C ALA A 72 -4.31 2.48 -10.74
N THR A 73 -5.41 1.80 -10.45
CA THR A 73 -6.44 1.48 -11.45
C THR A 73 -7.01 2.74 -12.09
N LEU A 74 -7.31 3.77 -11.30
CA LEU A 74 -7.88 5.01 -11.84
C LEU A 74 -6.91 5.77 -12.74
N TYR A 75 -5.61 5.59 -12.54
CA TYR A 75 -4.58 6.17 -13.41
C TYR A 75 -4.10 5.21 -14.49
N GLY A 76 -4.75 4.06 -14.64
CA GLY A 76 -4.41 3.10 -15.68
C GLY A 76 -3.10 2.38 -15.47
N ILE A 77 -2.63 2.26 -14.23
CA ILE A 77 -1.34 1.64 -13.92
C ILE A 77 -1.57 0.20 -13.46
N PRO A 78 -1.05 -0.81 -14.18
CA PRO A 78 -1.12 -2.19 -13.71
C PRO A 78 -0.27 -2.37 -12.45
N MET A 79 -0.79 -3.10 -11.47
CA MET A 79 -0.05 -3.38 -10.24
C MET A 79 1.23 -4.17 -10.50
N THR A 80 1.25 -5.04 -11.52
CA THR A 80 2.48 -5.74 -11.91
C THR A 80 3.59 -4.77 -12.27
N TYR A 81 3.27 -3.70 -12.98
CA TYR A 81 4.26 -2.68 -13.34
C TYR A 81 4.83 -2.01 -12.08
N ILE A 82 3.94 -1.64 -11.14
CA ILE A 82 4.37 -1.01 -9.89
C ILE A 82 5.31 -1.92 -9.10
N LEU A 83 4.94 -3.20 -8.96
CA LEU A 83 5.75 -4.16 -8.22
C LEU A 83 7.09 -4.41 -8.89
N ASP A 84 7.10 -4.60 -10.20
CA ASP A 84 8.32 -4.86 -10.97
C ASP A 84 9.28 -3.67 -10.91
N GLU A 85 8.77 -2.46 -11.08
CA GLU A 85 9.61 -1.26 -10.99
C GLU A 85 10.15 -1.05 -9.59
N ASN A 86 9.34 -1.36 -8.56
CA ASN A 86 9.79 -1.25 -7.18
C ASN A 86 10.95 -2.22 -6.89
N ILE A 87 10.81 -3.48 -7.29
CA ILE A 87 11.86 -4.49 -7.09
C ILE A 87 13.12 -4.14 -7.88
N LYS A 88 12.96 -3.67 -9.11
CA LYS A 88 14.09 -3.23 -9.94
C LYS A 88 14.89 -2.12 -9.23
N LYS A 89 14.19 -1.11 -8.73
CA LYS A 89 14.79 -0.01 -8.00
C LYS A 89 15.54 -0.49 -6.75
N LEU A 90 14.93 -1.40 -5.98
CA LEU A 90 15.55 -1.95 -4.78
C LEU A 90 16.79 -2.77 -5.10
N ASN A 91 16.77 -3.52 -6.20
CA ASN A 91 17.93 -4.29 -6.64
C ASN A 91 19.08 -3.38 -7.10
N GLU A 92 18.77 -2.24 -7.70
CA GLU A 92 19.78 -1.26 -8.08
C GLU A 92 20.40 -0.59 -6.85
N ARG A 93 19.60 -0.26 -5.84
CA ARG A 93 20.07 0.36 -4.60
C ARG A 93 20.82 -0.61 -3.70
N TYR A 94 20.33 -1.84 -3.61
CA TYR A 94 20.80 -2.85 -2.66
C TYR A 94 21.00 -4.20 -3.37
N PRO A 95 21.96 -4.31 -4.29
CA PRO A 95 22.14 -5.55 -5.07
C PRO A 95 22.44 -6.78 -4.20
N ASP A 96 23.02 -6.55 -3.02
CA ASP A 96 23.39 -7.61 -2.07
C ASP A 96 22.59 -7.54 -0.77
N GLY A 97 21.40 -6.91 -0.82
CA GLY A 97 20.58 -6.66 0.35
C GLY A 97 20.84 -5.28 0.94
N TYR A 98 20.04 -4.90 1.94
CA TYR A 98 20.11 -3.59 2.54
C TYR A 98 21.44 -3.35 3.25
N SER A 99 21.99 -2.12 3.13
CA SER A 99 23.08 -1.63 3.96
C SER A 99 22.92 -0.13 4.21
N ASN A 100 23.39 0.34 5.38
CA ASN A 100 23.35 1.77 5.69
C ASN A 100 24.19 2.58 4.71
N GLU A 101 25.35 2.02 4.30
CA GLU A 101 26.21 2.66 3.32
C GLU A 101 25.51 2.89 1.99
N LYS A 102 24.83 1.86 1.48
CA LYS A 102 24.07 1.96 0.23
C LYS A 102 22.91 2.95 0.35
N SER A 103 22.27 3.00 1.51
CA SER A 103 21.20 3.95 1.78
C SER A 103 21.71 5.40 1.72
N ILE A 104 22.85 5.65 2.34
CA ILE A 104 23.47 6.98 2.37
C ILE A 104 23.92 7.41 0.97
N ASN A 105 24.49 6.51 0.20
CA ASN A 105 25.12 6.79 -1.09
C ASN A 105 24.21 6.49 -2.30
N ARG A 106 22.91 6.35 -2.11
CA ARG A 106 22.03 6.03 -3.24
C ARG A 106 21.97 7.18 -4.23
N LYS A 107 21.97 6.82 -5.52
CA LYS A 107 22.11 7.76 -6.63
C LYS A 107 20.80 8.46 -7.00
N GLU A 108 19.67 7.91 -6.61
CA GLU A 108 18.36 8.50 -6.93
C GLU A 108 17.60 8.83 -5.66
N LYS A 109 16.61 9.67 -5.79
CA LYS A 109 15.82 10.16 -4.65
C LYS A 109 14.39 9.70 -4.71
#